data_16678e21202e30839d70af1a76cb9983
#
_entry.id   16678e21202e30839d70af1a76cb9983
#
_cell.length_a   1.000
_cell.length_b   1.000
_cell.length_c   1.000
_cell.angle_alpha   90.00
_cell.angle_beta   90.00
_cell.angle_gamma   90.00
#
_symmetry.space_group_name_H-M   'P 1'
#
loop_
_entity.id
_entity.type
_entity.pdbx_description
1 polymer ?
#
loop_
_entity_poly.entity_id
_entity_poly.type
_entity_poly.pdbx_seq_one_letter_code
_entity_poly.pdbx_strand_id
1 'polypeptide(L)'
;TADYALFKIPAYEDAHRQALAFPGAEGGGMFTTGGRGGKVIHVTNLNDSGTGSLRAALAESGARTIVFDVAGVIELNSGLNISKGDVTIAGQTAPGDGICIRNFSTRVNASNVIIRFVRFRMGDEKKNEGDAIWGRYFENIILDHCSMSWCTDECASFYANRNFTMQWCVIAESLRNSIHGKGKHGYGGIWGGRDASFHHNLLAHHDSRNPRIDHPQIYGNYVETHRGNVDYRCNAVYNWGSNHTYGGENGWFNIVNNYYKPGPASSDRKYFVDAYGSYTKDGTVYADRYPEMYLSGNLHTGHQDLDDTPSSVYWHNGQSYGNYNMLLKAALPLEGPSGEDIYTTTHS
;
A
#
# COMPACT_ATOMS: atom_id res chain seq x y z
N THR A 1 25.77 -32.61 12.92
CA THR A 1 25.74 -32.08 11.56
C THR A 1 24.30 -31.95 11.16
N ALA A 2 23.74 -30.74 11.33
CA ALA A 2 22.40 -30.42 10.83
C ALA A 2 22.51 -30.39 9.31
N ASP A 3 21.82 -31.32 8.63
CA ASP A 3 21.55 -31.21 7.22
C ASP A 3 20.67 -29.97 7.01
N TYR A 4 21.28 -28.88 6.62
CA TYR A 4 20.57 -27.82 5.98
C TYR A 4 20.10 -28.37 4.64
N ALA A 5 18.87 -28.89 4.59
CA ALA A 5 18.21 -29.10 3.34
C ALA A 5 18.22 -27.75 2.63
N LEU A 6 19.07 -27.61 1.65
CA LEU A 6 19.03 -26.50 0.71
C LEU A 6 17.62 -26.50 0.16
N PHE A 7 16.83 -25.54 0.62
CA PHE A 7 15.57 -25.22 -0.03
C PHE A 7 15.92 -24.89 -1.48
N LYS A 8 15.78 -25.88 -2.36
CA LYS A 8 15.60 -25.60 -3.77
C LYS A 8 14.25 -24.92 -3.86
N ILE A 9 14.28 -23.62 -3.81
CA ILE A 9 13.16 -22.79 -4.19
C ILE A 9 13.21 -22.81 -5.73
N PRO A 10 12.30 -23.51 -6.44
CA PRO A 10 12.28 -23.47 -7.91
C PRO A 10 12.16 -22.04 -8.42
N ALA A 11 11.43 -21.20 -7.71
CA ALA A 11 11.35 -19.78 -7.89
C ALA A 11 12.69 -19.03 -7.77
N TYR A 12 13.64 -19.54 -6.99
CA TYR A 12 14.94 -18.91 -6.87
C TYR A 12 15.77 -18.98 -8.17
N GLU A 13 15.67 -20.07 -8.93
CA GLU A 13 16.34 -20.17 -10.22
C GLU A 13 15.67 -19.30 -11.28
N ASP A 14 14.35 -19.14 -11.26
CA ASP A 14 13.63 -18.24 -12.16
C ASP A 14 13.76 -16.77 -11.73
N ALA A 15 13.76 -16.47 -10.44
CA ALA A 15 14.05 -15.15 -9.90
C ALA A 15 15.47 -14.67 -10.26
N HIS A 16 16.43 -15.58 -10.42
CA HIS A 16 17.78 -15.24 -10.87
C HIS A 16 17.84 -14.87 -12.36
N ARG A 17 16.84 -15.24 -13.14
CA ARG A 17 16.74 -14.87 -14.55
C ARG A 17 16.05 -13.52 -14.74
N GLN A 18 15.23 -13.10 -13.79
CA GLN A 18 14.52 -11.84 -13.88
C GLN A 18 15.17 -10.81 -12.94
N ALA A 19 15.64 -9.71 -13.50
CA ALA A 19 16.29 -8.67 -12.72
C ALA A 19 15.26 -7.93 -11.85
N LEU A 20 15.56 -7.78 -10.56
CA LEU A 20 14.77 -6.98 -9.63
C LEU A 20 14.59 -5.54 -10.12
N ALA A 21 13.52 -4.89 -9.69
CA ALA A 21 13.26 -3.48 -9.96
C ALA A 21 14.45 -2.59 -9.58
N PHE A 22 15.03 -2.89 -8.42
CA PHE A 22 16.29 -2.31 -7.90
C PHE A 22 16.80 -3.23 -6.77
N PRO A 23 18.06 -3.10 -6.32
CA PRO A 23 18.55 -3.83 -5.16
C PRO A 23 17.71 -3.56 -3.92
N GLY A 24 17.18 -4.61 -3.28
CA GLY A 24 16.27 -4.50 -2.14
C GLY A 24 14.79 -4.35 -2.52
N ALA A 25 14.42 -4.48 -3.79
CA ALA A 25 13.01 -4.62 -4.16
C ALA A 25 12.48 -5.99 -3.73
N GLU A 26 11.39 -5.99 -2.97
CA GLU A 26 10.73 -7.19 -2.48
C GLU A 26 9.25 -7.12 -2.85
N GLY A 27 8.57 -8.21 -2.74
CA GLY A 27 7.17 -8.17 -2.90
C GLY A 27 6.62 -8.38 -4.30
N GLY A 28 5.28 -8.38 -4.47
CA GLY A 28 4.60 -8.60 -5.76
C GLY A 28 5.09 -7.71 -6.88
N GLY A 29 5.55 -6.49 -6.53
CA GLY A 29 6.13 -5.54 -7.47
C GLY A 29 7.63 -5.69 -7.72
N MET A 30 8.32 -6.65 -7.10
CA MET A 30 9.78 -6.72 -7.11
C MET A 30 10.42 -6.86 -8.49
N PHE A 31 9.69 -7.35 -9.47
CA PHE A 31 10.18 -7.51 -10.85
C PHE A 31 9.72 -6.39 -11.79
N THR A 32 9.11 -5.34 -11.27
CA THR A 32 8.74 -4.17 -12.06
C THR A 32 9.94 -3.61 -12.80
N THR A 33 9.86 -3.45 -14.11
CA THR A 33 10.98 -2.97 -14.91
C THR A 33 11.05 -1.45 -14.96
N GLY A 34 9.90 -0.77 -14.80
CA GLY A 34 9.83 0.68 -14.88
C GLY A 34 10.43 1.20 -16.18
N GLY A 35 11.29 2.18 -16.08
CA GLY A 35 11.97 2.80 -17.21
C GLY A 35 13.24 2.12 -17.69
N ARG A 36 13.53 0.89 -17.24
CA ARG A 36 14.77 0.18 -17.55
C ARG A 36 15.00 0.06 -19.06
N GLY A 37 16.22 0.37 -19.48
CA GLY A 37 16.61 0.32 -20.90
C GLY A 37 16.07 1.47 -21.75
N GLY A 38 15.30 2.37 -21.16
CA GLY A 38 14.79 3.55 -21.82
C GLY A 38 15.66 4.79 -21.69
N LYS A 39 15.11 5.92 -22.11
CA LYS A 39 15.79 7.22 -22.02
C LYS A 39 15.82 7.74 -20.57
N VAL A 40 16.81 8.58 -20.27
CA VAL A 40 16.84 9.37 -19.04
C VAL A 40 16.29 10.75 -19.34
N ILE A 41 15.36 11.20 -18.50
CA ILE A 41 14.75 12.54 -18.62
C ILE A 41 15.04 13.32 -17.35
N HIS A 42 15.62 14.49 -17.52
CA HIS A 42 15.99 15.39 -16.43
C HIS A 42 14.86 16.36 -16.10
N VAL A 43 14.44 16.38 -14.84
CA VAL A 43 13.60 17.45 -14.28
C VAL A 43 14.52 18.56 -13.81
N THR A 44 14.46 19.70 -14.49
CA THR A 44 15.40 20.80 -14.32
C THR A 44 14.80 22.02 -13.62
N ASN A 45 13.50 21.96 -13.29
CA ASN A 45 12.82 23.00 -12.54
C ASN A 45 11.65 22.44 -11.72
N LEU A 46 11.12 23.24 -10.80
CA LEU A 46 10.03 22.88 -9.89
C LEU A 46 8.66 23.36 -10.38
N ASN A 47 8.55 23.84 -11.60
CA ASN A 47 7.28 24.28 -12.17
C ASN A 47 6.27 23.13 -12.27
N ASP A 48 4.99 23.45 -12.08
CA ASP A 48 3.92 22.46 -12.28
C ASP A 48 3.90 21.87 -13.69
N SER A 49 4.20 22.69 -14.71
CA SER A 49 4.14 22.31 -16.11
C SER A 49 5.18 23.03 -16.97
N GLY A 50 5.24 22.68 -18.23
CA GLY A 50 6.20 23.24 -19.19
C GLY A 50 7.51 22.45 -19.27
N THR A 51 8.40 22.88 -20.14
CA THR A 51 9.67 22.23 -20.42
C THR A 51 10.50 22.07 -19.14
N GLY A 52 11.06 20.89 -18.92
CA GLY A 52 11.88 20.57 -17.75
C GLY A 52 11.10 20.28 -16.47
N SER A 53 9.77 20.33 -16.47
CA SER A 53 8.94 19.97 -15.33
C SER A 53 8.74 18.46 -15.21
N LEU A 54 8.40 17.98 -13.99
CA LEU A 54 8.01 16.59 -13.78
C LEU A 54 6.80 16.19 -14.62
N ARG A 55 5.79 17.05 -14.75
CA ARG A 55 4.59 16.78 -15.55
C ARG A 55 4.94 16.58 -17.03
N ALA A 56 5.85 17.38 -17.57
CA ALA A 56 6.32 17.20 -18.94
C ALA A 56 7.08 15.87 -19.12
N ALA A 57 7.95 15.50 -18.17
CA ALA A 57 8.66 14.23 -18.17
C ALA A 57 7.72 13.01 -18.12
N LEU A 58 6.65 13.09 -17.31
CA LEU A 58 5.61 12.06 -17.22
C LEU A 58 4.76 11.94 -18.50
N ALA A 59 4.61 13.03 -19.24
CA ALA A 59 3.86 13.05 -20.50
C ALA A 59 4.60 12.38 -21.67
N GLU A 60 5.90 12.15 -21.55
CA GLU A 60 6.70 11.43 -22.54
C GLU A 60 6.25 9.97 -22.67
N SER A 61 6.47 9.37 -23.83
CA SER A 61 6.14 7.98 -24.13
C SER A 61 7.38 7.08 -24.17
N GLY A 62 7.15 5.78 -23.97
CA GLY A 62 8.18 4.75 -23.98
C GLY A 62 8.91 4.65 -22.63
N ALA A 63 9.76 3.64 -22.52
CA ALA A 63 10.52 3.39 -21.31
C ALA A 63 11.42 4.59 -20.96
N ARG A 64 11.34 5.05 -19.70
CA ARG A 64 12.06 6.24 -19.25
C ARG A 64 12.33 6.26 -17.75
N THR A 65 13.50 6.72 -17.40
CA THR A 65 13.89 7.03 -16.02
C THR A 65 13.90 8.54 -15.84
N ILE A 66 13.10 9.04 -14.93
CA ILE A 66 13.01 10.46 -14.59
C ILE A 66 13.92 10.71 -13.41
N VAL A 67 14.92 11.58 -13.62
CA VAL A 67 15.88 12.03 -12.62
C VAL A 67 15.73 13.52 -12.34
N PHE A 68 16.18 13.99 -11.18
CA PHE A 68 15.98 15.37 -10.76
C PHE A 68 17.34 16.07 -10.61
N ASP A 69 17.53 17.15 -11.34
CA ASP A 69 18.67 18.05 -11.20
C ASP A 69 18.42 19.14 -10.15
N VAL A 70 17.21 19.20 -9.63
CA VAL A 70 16.73 20.20 -8.67
C VAL A 70 16.12 19.52 -7.45
N ALA A 71 16.12 20.22 -6.31
CA ALA A 71 15.43 19.82 -5.10
C ALA A 71 14.42 20.89 -4.70
N GLY A 72 13.37 20.51 -3.99
CA GLY A 72 12.38 21.42 -3.46
C GLY A 72 10.95 20.94 -3.62
N VAL A 73 10.03 21.89 -3.67
CA VAL A 73 8.59 21.63 -3.71
C VAL A 73 8.03 21.94 -5.08
N ILE A 74 7.42 20.94 -5.70
CA ILE A 74 6.60 21.11 -6.91
C ILE A 74 5.18 21.40 -6.48
N GLU A 75 4.74 22.64 -6.66
CA GLU A 75 3.39 23.07 -6.34
C GLU A 75 2.46 22.82 -7.52
N LEU A 76 1.65 21.78 -7.43
CA LEU A 76 0.70 21.43 -8.48
C LEU A 76 -0.45 22.46 -8.56
N ASN A 77 -0.92 22.72 -9.76
CA ASN A 77 -2.13 23.51 -10.03
C ASN A 77 -3.32 22.61 -10.46
N SER A 78 -3.07 21.33 -10.66
CA SER A 78 -4.07 20.30 -10.95
C SER A 78 -3.51 18.92 -10.59
N GLY A 79 -4.38 17.91 -10.51
CA GLY A 79 -3.94 16.53 -10.25
C GLY A 79 -2.80 16.07 -11.16
N LEU A 80 -1.86 15.35 -10.60
CA LEU A 80 -0.75 14.76 -11.35
C LEU A 80 -1.12 13.33 -11.75
N ASN A 81 -1.23 13.07 -13.04
CA ASN A 81 -1.61 11.76 -13.55
C ASN A 81 -0.43 11.07 -14.24
N ILE A 82 0.00 9.93 -13.71
CA ILE A 82 0.99 9.05 -14.34
C ILE A 82 0.22 8.12 -15.28
N SER A 83 -0.09 8.59 -16.47
CA SER A 83 -0.94 7.89 -17.44
C SER A 83 -0.18 7.07 -18.46
N LYS A 84 1.14 7.13 -18.45
CA LYS A 84 2.02 6.35 -19.34
C LYS A 84 2.97 5.53 -18.49
N GLY A 85 2.89 4.22 -18.62
CA GLY A 85 3.72 3.27 -17.92
C GLY A 85 5.18 3.24 -18.41
N ASP A 86 5.85 2.17 -18.08
CA ASP A 86 7.28 1.98 -18.37
C ASP A 86 8.13 3.15 -17.83
N VAL A 87 7.85 3.57 -16.58
CA VAL A 87 8.48 4.73 -15.98
C VAL A 87 9.07 4.44 -14.62
N THR A 88 10.28 4.96 -14.40
CA THR A 88 10.91 5.06 -13.08
C THR A 88 11.03 6.52 -12.68
N ILE A 89 10.46 6.90 -11.54
CA ILE A 89 10.64 8.20 -10.90
C ILE A 89 11.69 8.04 -9.81
N ALA A 90 12.89 8.51 -10.08
CA ALA A 90 14.07 8.32 -9.23
C ALA A 90 14.31 9.55 -8.34
N GLY A 91 13.45 9.73 -7.32
CA GLY A 91 13.52 10.88 -6.39
C GLY A 91 14.84 10.98 -5.64
N GLN A 92 15.56 9.88 -5.43
CA GLN A 92 16.87 9.83 -4.80
C GLN A 92 17.97 10.56 -5.57
N THR A 93 17.73 10.92 -6.82
CA THR A 93 18.69 11.69 -7.63
C THR A 93 18.63 13.18 -7.36
N ALA A 94 17.56 13.66 -6.73
CA ALA A 94 17.43 15.05 -6.38
C ALA A 94 18.48 15.47 -5.34
N PRO A 95 19.13 16.62 -5.50
CA PRO A 95 20.10 17.11 -4.53
C PRO A 95 19.40 17.52 -3.21
N GLY A 96 20.21 17.76 -2.18
CA GLY A 96 19.76 18.31 -0.88
C GLY A 96 18.62 17.51 -0.26
N ASP A 97 17.53 18.19 0.07
CA ASP A 97 16.38 17.58 0.76
C ASP A 97 15.41 16.80 -0.16
N GLY A 98 15.77 16.62 -1.43
CA GLY A 98 14.98 15.82 -2.35
C GLY A 98 13.73 16.54 -2.90
N ILE A 99 12.77 15.77 -3.41
CA ILE A 99 11.55 16.28 -4.09
C ILE A 99 10.31 16.09 -3.21
N CYS A 100 9.49 17.13 -3.18
CA CYS A 100 8.16 17.13 -2.59
C CYS A 100 7.12 17.56 -3.63
N ILE A 101 6.03 16.84 -3.72
CA ILE A 101 4.87 17.16 -4.58
C ILE A 101 3.71 17.55 -3.68
N ARG A 102 3.11 18.72 -3.89
CA ARG A 102 2.04 19.22 -3.02
C ARG A 102 0.84 19.79 -3.79
N ASN A 103 -0.22 20.08 -3.05
CA ASN A 103 -1.47 20.76 -3.41
C ASN A 103 -2.54 19.91 -4.06
N PHE A 104 -2.21 18.92 -4.85
CA PHE A 104 -3.17 18.04 -5.52
C PHE A 104 -2.75 16.59 -5.43
N SER A 105 -3.71 15.72 -5.67
CA SER A 105 -3.54 14.27 -5.69
C SER A 105 -2.63 13.83 -6.83
N THR A 106 -1.78 12.82 -6.56
CA THR A 106 -1.05 12.09 -7.60
C THR A 106 -1.74 10.76 -7.86
N ARG A 107 -2.04 10.47 -9.12
CA ARG A 107 -2.65 9.21 -9.54
C ARG A 107 -1.69 8.36 -10.34
N VAL A 108 -1.46 7.12 -9.90
CA VAL A 108 -0.81 6.09 -10.70
C VAL A 108 -1.88 5.44 -11.57
N ASN A 109 -1.86 5.73 -12.86
CA ASN A 109 -2.88 5.37 -13.84
C ASN A 109 -2.25 4.65 -15.04
N ALA A 110 -1.24 3.84 -14.78
CA ALA A 110 -0.53 3.03 -15.76
C ALA A 110 0.16 1.85 -15.07
N SER A 111 0.47 0.82 -15.82
CA SER A 111 1.28 -0.32 -15.38
C SER A 111 2.77 -0.06 -15.56
N ASN A 112 3.59 -0.87 -14.90
CA ASN A 112 5.04 -0.85 -14.95
C ASN A 112 5.64 0.49 -14.47
N VAL A 113 5.38 0.81 -13.20
CA VAL A 113 5.76 2.08 -12.57
C VAL A 113 6.59 1.84 -11.32
N ILE A 114 7.74 2.48 -11.24
CA ILE A 114 8.62 2.54 -10.06
C ILE A 114 8.66 3.97 -9.55
N ILE A 115 8.36 4.18 -8.25
CA ILE A 115 8.45 5.49 -7.58
C ILE A 115 9.31 5.35 -6.35
N ARG A 116 10.39 6.12 -6.24
CA ARG A 116 11.32 6.04 -5.13
C ARG A 116 11.69 7.41 -4.58
N PHE A 117 11.75 7.52 -3.24
CA PHE A 117 12.23 8.69 -2.51
C PHE A 117 11.51 10.00 -2.86
N VAL A 118 10.20 9.95 -3.02
CA VAL A 118 9.34 11.11 -3.27
C VAL A 118 8.45 11.38 -2.06
N ARG A 119 8.29 12.65 -1.71
CA ARG A 119 7.36 13.10 -0.68
C ARG A 119 6.09 13.64 -1.33
N PHE A 120 4.94 13.14 -0.89
CA PHE A 120 3.62 13.61 -1.33
C PHE A 120 2.96 14.34 -0.15
N ARG A 121 2.66 15.62 -0.31
CA ARG A 121 2.12 16.52 0.70
C ARG A 121 0.93 17.29 0.12
N MET A 122 -0.21 16.61 0.00
CA MET A 122 -1.36 17.18 -0.68
C MET A 122 -1.76 18.54 -0.07
N GLY A 123 -2.03 18.57 1.23
CA GLY A 123 -2.52 19.77 1.89
C GLY A 123 -3.98 20.09 1.53
N ASP A 124 -4.52 21.12 2.15
CA ASP A 124 -5.90 21.58 1.93
C ASP A 124 -6.01 23.03 1.44
N GLU A 125 -4.88 23.68 1.17
CA GLU A 125 -4.82 25.08 0.72
C GLU A 125 -5.58 25.31 -0.58
N LYS A 126 -5.56 24.36 -1.47
CA LYS A 126 -6.26 24.44 -2.78
C LYS A 126 -7.73 24.00 -2.72
N LYS A 127 -8.25 23.69 -1.52
CA LYS A 127 -9.63 23.20 -1.33
C LYS A 127 -9.97 22.00 -2.20
N ASN A 128 -9.00 21.15 -2.46
CA ASN A 128 -9.17 19.94 -3.25
C ASN A 128 -9.25 18.74 -2.31
N GLU A 129 -10.36 17.96 -2.42
CA GLU A 129 -10.58 16.74 -1.67
C GLU A 129 -9.91 15.56 -2.38
N GLY A 130 -9.20 14.70 -1.64
CA GLY A 130 -8.64 13.48 -2.21
C GLY A 130 -7.47 12.87 -1.46
N ASP A 131 -6.90 11.86 -2.09
CA ASP A 131 -5.76 11.11 -1.62
C ASP A 131 -4.45 11.82 -1.99
N ALA A 132 -3.42 11.68 -1.15
CA ALA A 132 -2.12 12.23 -1.52
C ALA A 132 -1.53 11.49 -2.73
N ILE A 133 -1.60 10.16 -2.71
CA ILE A 133 -1.28 9.31 -3.87
C ILE A 133 -2.16 8.06 -3.90
N TRP A 134 -2.60 7.65 -5.07
CA TRP A 134 -3.42 6.46 -5.25
C TRP A 134 -3.31 5.83 -6.65
N GLY A 135 -3.73 4.56 -6.76
CA GLY A 135 -3.80 3.85 -8.05
C GLY A 135 -4.63 2.59 -7.97
N ARG A 136 -5.34 2.26 -9.07
CA ARG A 136 -6.20 1.07 -9.21
C ARG A 136 -6.19 0.55 -10.62
N TYR A 137 -6.38 -0.79 -10.77
CA TYR A 137 -6.59 -1.50 -12.03
C TYR A 137 -5.35 -1.63 -12.92
N PHE A 138 -4.17 -1.51 -12.33
CA PHE A 138 -2.90 -1.62 -13.03
C PHE A 138 -2.01 -2.69 -12.38
N GLU A 139 -0.90 -3.01 -13.02
CA GLU A 139 0.00 -4.05 -12.58
C GLU A 139 1.48 -3.65 -12.66
N ASN A 140 2.32 -4.38 -11.94
CA ASN A 140 3.76 -4.15 -11.89
C ASN A 140 4.08 -2.74 -11.39
N ILE A 141 3.79 -2.48 -10.12
CA ILE A 141 3.97 -1.17 -9.49
C ILE A 141 4.76 -1.36 -8.19
N ILE A 142 5.76 -0.55 -7.98
CA ILE A 142 6.48 -0.50 -6.70
C ILE A 142 6.71 0.93 -6.22
N LEU A 143 6.31 1.22 -4.98
CA LEU A 143 6.62 2.43 -4.24
C LEU A 143 7.64 2.09 -3.15
N ASP A 144 8.75 2.82 -3.11
CA ASP A 144 9.84 2.55 -2.19
C ASP A 144 10.41 3.82 -1.57
N HIS A 145 10.57 3.84 -0.23
CA HIS A 145 11.09 4.99 0.52
C HIS A 145 10.37 6.32 0.22
N CYS A 146 9.06 6.26 -0.01
CA CYS A 146 8.23 7.44 -0.18
C CYS A 146 7.59 7.88 1.14
N SER A 147 7.15 9.13 1.22
CA SER A 147 6.34 9.56 2.33
C SER A 147 5.10 10.32 1.87
N MET A 148 3.95 9.99 2.45
CA MET A 148 2.64 10.48 2.09
C MET A 148 1.97 11.09 3.32
N SER A 149 1.62 12.37 3.24
CA SER A 149 0.99 13.07 4.36
C SER A 149 0.06 14.18 3.88
N TRP A 150 -0.75 14.68 4.83
CA TRP A 150 -1.62 15.85 4.66
C TRP A 150 -2.68 15.65 3.56
N CYS A 151 -3.11 14.40 3.37
CA CYS A 151 -4.27 14.10 2.56
C CYS A 151 -5.55 14.59 3.22
N THR A 152 -6.58 14.83 2.43
CA THR A 152 -7.90 15.22 2.93
C THR A 152 -8.90 14.05 2.88
N ASP A 153 -8.50 12.92 2.32
CA ASP A 153 -9.17 11.61 2.35
C ASP A 153 -8.15 10.56 2.81
N GLU A 154 -7.58 9.73 1.96
CA GLU A 154 -6.50 8.81 2.31
C GLU A 154 -5.12 9.33 1.90
N CYS A 155 -4.09 8.97 2.69
CA CYS A 155 -2.73 9.36 2.32
C CYS A 155 -2.15 8.47 1.21
N ALA A 156 -2.45 7.17 1.20
CA ALA A 156 -1.95 6.26 0.17
C ALA A 156 -2.92 5.09 -0.04
N SER A 157 -3.70 5.09 -1.13
CA SER A 157 -4.64 4.03 -1.44
C SER A 157 -4.26 3.25 -2.70
N PHE A 158 -3.87 1.99 -2.51
CA PHE A 158 -3.53 1.07 -3.58
C PHE A 158 -4.24 -0.26 -3.38
N TYR A 159 -5.24 -0.51 -4.19
CA TYR A 159 -6.03 -1.74 -4.22
C TYR A 159 -6.55 -1.98 -5.62
N ALA A 160 -7.02 -3.20 -5.90
CA ALA A 160 -7.33 -3.62 -7.27
C ALA A 160 -6.14 -3.43 -8.25
N ASN A 161 -4.92 -3.58 -7.76
CA ASN A 161 -3.72 -3.69 -8.57
C ASN A 161 -3.20 -5.14 -8.51
N ARG A 162 -2.35 -5.53 -9.44
CA ARG A 162 -1.66 -6.81 -9.45
C ARG A 162 -0.15 -6.63 -9.48
N ASN A 163 0.59 -7.55 -8.85
CA ASN A 163 2.05 -7.45 -8.73
C ASN A 163 2.47 -6.07 -8.17
N PHE A 164 1.99 -5.78 -6.98
CA PHE A 164 2.17 -4.48 -6.32
C PHE A 164 3.06 -4.58 -5.09
N THR A 165 3.90 -3.59 -4.88
CA THR A 165 4.62 -3.42 -3.60
C THR A 165 4.60 -1.97 -3.14
N MET A 166 4.35 -1.77 -1.84
CA MET A 166 4.66 -0.55 -1.11
C MET A 166 5.57 -0.91 0.06
N GLN A 167 6.81 -0.44 0.02
CA GLN A 167 7.82 -0.79 1.02
C GLN A 167 8.56 0.42 1.55
N TRP A 168 8.95 0.37 2.85
CA TRP A 168 9.77 1.38 3.52
C TRP A 168 9.21 2.80 3.41
N CYS A 169 7.88 2.91 3.39
CA CYS A 169 7.17 4.19 3.25
C CYS A 169 6.68 4.70 4.60
N VAL A 170 6.53 6.02 4.69
CA VAL A 170 5.88 6.69 5.82
C VAL A 170 4.55 7.26 5.34
N ILE A 171 3.47 6.78 5.92
CA ILE A 171 2.10 7.24 5.66
C ILE A 171 1.59 7.86 6.96
N ALA A 172 1.53 9.18 7.02
CA ALA A 172 1.29 9.83 8.30
C ALA A 172 0.52 11.16 8.19
N GLU A 173 -0.12 11.55 9.29
CA GLU A 173 -0.68 12.90 9.48
C GLU A 173 -1.70 13.31 8.42
N SER A 174 -2.74 12.49 8.21
CA SER A 174 -3.90 12.89 7.43
C SER A 174 -4.64 14.06 8.08
N LEU A 175 -5.21 14.95 7.26
CA LEU A 175 -5.88 16.17 7.73
C LEU A 175 -7.35 15.87 8.13
N ARG A 176 -7.56 15.34 9.35
CA ARG A 176 -8.87 14.89 9.83
C ARG A 176 -9.93 15.99 9.87
N ASN A 177 -9.56 17.18 10.34
CA ASN A 177 -10.44 18.33 10.47
C ASN A 177 -10.15 19.34 9.35
N SER A 178 -10.42 18.95 8.12
CA SER A 178 -10.12 19.72 6.93
C SER A 178 -11.37 19.98 6.08
N ILE A 179 -11.21 19.99 4.78
CA ILE A 179 -12.22 20.45 3.80
C ILE A 179 -13.10 19.34 3.26
N HIS A 180 -12.94 18.10 3.71
CA HIS A 180 -13.68 16.97 3.15
C HIS A 180 -15.20 17.12 3.33
N GLY A 181 -15.97 16.92 2.24
CA GLY A 181 -17.42 17.16 2.23
C GLY A 181 -18.24 16.31 3.20
N LYS A 182 -17.69 15.19 3.67
CA LYS A 182 -18.30 14.32 4.71
C LYS A 182 -17.95 14.76 6.14
N GLY A 183 -17.27 15.88 6.33
CA GLY A 183 -16.86 16.36 7.63
C GLY A 183 -15.51 15.75 8.08
N LYS A 184 -15.41 15.34 9.36
CA LYS A 184 -14.17 14.75 9.89
C LYS A 184 -13.76 13.52 9.10
N HIS A 185 -12.66 13.63 8.37
CA HIS A 185 -12.19 12.62 7.45
C HIS A 185 -10.66 12.73 7.33
N GLY A 186 -9.95 11.66 7.60
CA GLY A 186 -8.48 11.68 7.56
C GLY A 186 -7.93 10.28 7.82
N TYR A 187 -7.48 9.63 6.76
CA TYR A 187 -7.24 8.20 6.77
C TYR A 187 -5.85 7.83 6.21
N GLY A 188 -5.37 6.66 6.62
CA GLY A 188 -4.10 6.10 6.12
C GLY A 188 -4.22 5.66 4.67
N GLY A 189 -4.96 4.59 4.43
CA GLY A 189 -5.15 4.09 3.07
C GLY A 189 -5.98 2.82 2.98
N ILE A 190 -6.41 2.50 1.77
CA ILE A 190 -7.02 1.21 1.43
C ILE A 190 -5.97 0.39 0.68
N TRP A 191 -5.63 -0.78 1.22
CA TRP A 191 -4.56 -1.64 0.74
C TRP A 191 -5.08 -3.01 0.37
N GLY A 192 -4.92 -3.40 -0.88
CA GLY A 192 -5.43 -4.65 -1.40
C GLY A 192 -4.90 -4.94 -2.79
N GLY A 193 -5.47 -5.95 -3.46
CA GLY A 193 -5.09 -6.31 -4.81
C GLY A 193 -4.86 -7.79 -4.98
N ARG A 194 -4.01 -8.16 -5.93
CA ARG A 194 -3.56 -9.53 -6.18
C ARG A 194 -2.06 -9.57 -6.26
N ASP A 195 -1.43 -10.49 -5.54
CA ASP A 195 0.02 -10.55 -5.41
C ASP A 195 0.56 -9.18 -4.98
N ALA A 196 -0.10 -8.62 -3.96
CA ALA A 196 0.15 -7.27 -3.47
C ALA A 196 0.81 -7.31 -2.10
N SER A 197 1.84 -6.49 -1.92
CA SER A 197 2.64 -6.48 -0.71
C SER A 197 2.79 -5.10 -0.12
N PHE A 198 2.59 -5.04 1.17
CA PHE A 198 2.70 -3.84 1.96
C PHE A 198 3.57 -4.15 3.17
N HIS A 199 4.84 -3.76 3.14
CA HIS A 199 5.77 -4.14 4.19
C HIS A 199 6.76 -3.06 4.59
N HIS A 200 7.22 -3.12 5.83
CA HIS A 200 8.16 -2.15 6.41
C HIS A 200 7.69 -0.69 6.31
N ASN A 201 6.38 -0.47 6.42
CA ASN A 201 5.80 0.87 6.38
C ASN A 201 5.42 1.34 7.78
N LEU A 202 5.43 2.65 7.97
CA LEU A 202 4.86 3.32 9.14
C LEU A 202 3.53 3.98 8.76
N LEU A 203 2.44 3.57 9.43
CA LEU A 203 1.16 4.28 9.41
C LEU A 203 0.99 5.00 10.75
N ALA A 204 0.86 6.31 10.74
CA ALA A 204 0.78 7.06 11.99
C ALA A 204 -0.15 8.27 11.91
N HIS A 205 -0.86 8.54 13.01
CA HIS A 205 -1.69 9.74 13.17
C HIS A 205 -2.84 9.85 12.17
N HIS A 206 -3.51 8.75 11.89
CA HIS A 206 -4.74 8.73 11.09
C HIS A 206 -5.93 8.37 11.97
N ASP A 207 -7.09 8.93 11.67
CA ASP A 207 -8.31 8.59 12.40
C ASP A 207 -8.68 7.10 12.22
N SER A 208 -8.56 6.59 10.99
CA SER A 208 -8.90 5.22 10.61
C SER A 208 -8.13 4.79 9.35
N ARG A 209 -8.44 3.61 8.82
CA ARG A 209 -7.78 3.02 7.64
C ARG A 209 -6.25 2.92 7.80
N ASN A 210 -5.83 2.24 8.89
CA ASN A 210 -4.42 2.02 9.21
C ASN A 210 -3.98 0.53 9.05
N PRO A 211 -4.15 -0.07 7.87
CA PRO A 211 -4.97 0.32 6.74
C PRO A 211 -6.42 -0.23 6.84
N ARG A 212 -7.33 0.17 5.92
CA ARG A 212 -8.41 -0.69 5.50
C ARG A 212 -7.81 -1.75 4.57
N ILE A 213 -7.99 -3.03 4.89
CA ILE A 213 -7.52 -4.11 4.02
C ILE A 213 -8.61 -4.42 2.99
N ASP A 214 -8.27 -4.14 1.75
CA ASP A 214 -9.10 -4.29 0.55
C ASP A 214 -10.45 -3.53 0.55
N HIS A 215 -11.11 -3.52 -0.59
CA HIS A 215 -12.43 -2.94 -0.79
C HIS A 215 -13.13 -3.62 -1.97
N PRO A 216 -13.82 -4.75 -1.76
CA PRO A 216 -14.31 -5.60 -2.83
C PRO A 216 -15.30 -4.94 -3.79
N GLN A 217 -16.03 -3.93 -3.32
CA GLN A 217 -17.09 -3.28 -4.12
C GLN A 217 -16.61 -2.61 -5.41
N ILE A 218 -15.33 -2.28 -5.49
CA ILE A 218 -14.84 -1.47 -6.62
C ILE A 218 -14.18 -2.29 -7.72
N TYR A 219 -13.96 -3.59 -7.50
CA TYR A 219 -13.25 -4.40 -8.49
C TYR A 219 -14.01 -4.55 -9.81
N GLY A 220 -15.33 -4.65 -9.80
CA GLY A 220 -16.12 -4.84 -11.01
C GLY A 220 -15.60 -6.01 -11.85
N ASN A 221 -15.26 -5.75 -13.10
CA ASN A 221 -14.73 -6.76 -14.03
C ASN A 221 -13.28 -7.21 -13.71
N TYR A 222 -12.61 -6.55 -12.75
CA TYR A 222 -11.24 -6.88 -12.35
C TYR A 222 -11.14 -7.90 -11.22
N VAL A 223 -12.28 -8.41 -10.69
CA VAL A 223 -12.29 -9.39 -9.58
C VAL A 223 -11.40 -10.58 -9.90
N GLU A 224 -11.54 -11.18 -11.06
CA GLU A 224 -10.82 -12.41 -11.42
C GLU A 224 -9.33 -12.18 -11.68
N THR A 225 -8.93 -10.98 -12.01
CA THR A 225 -7.55 -10.69 -12.46
C THR A 225 -6.74 -9.89 -11.46
N HIS A 226 -7.38 -9.05 -10.66
CA HIS A 226 -6.71 -8.09 -9.78
C HIS A 226 -7.06 -8.27 -8.28
N ARG A 227 -7.83 -9.28 -7.91
CA ARG A 227 -8.13 -9.60 -6.52
C ARG A 227 -7.60 -10.97 -6.15
N GLY A 228 -6.82 -11.05 -5.10
CA GLY A 228 -6.18 -12.31 -4.65
C GLY A 228 -5.44 -12.10 -3.34
N ASN A 229 -4.34 -12.81 -3.18
CA ASN A 229 -3.55 -12.76 -1.95
C ASN A 229 -2.87 -11.41 -1.73
N VAL A 230 -2.95 -10.94 -0.49
CA VAL A 230 -2.32 -9.70 -0.02
C VAL A 230 -1.41 -10.01 1.14
N ASP A 231 -0.18 -9.54 1.07
CA ASP A 231 0.81 -9.67 2.12
C ASP A 231 0.98 -8.34 2.87
N TYR A 232 0.58 -8.33 4.13
CA TYR A 232 0.70 -7.19 5.04
C TYR A 232 1.61 -7.59 6.20
N ARG A 233 2.88 -7.18 6.14
CA ARG A 233 3.88 -7.61 7.12
C ARG A 233 4.88 -6.55 7.54
N CYS A 234 5.43 -6.72 8.73
CA CYS A 234 6.50 -5.87 9.26
C CYS A 234 6.17 -4.37 9.21
N ASN A 235 4.89 -4.00 9.33
CA ASN A 235 4.49 -2.61 9.38
C ASN A 235 4.34 -2.15 10.84
N ALA A 236 4.58 -0.87 11.08
CA ALA A 236 4.28 -0.22 12.34
C ALA A 236 3.02 0.63 12.20
N VAL A 237 2.07 0.45 13.11
CA VAL A 237 0.83 1.24 13.19
C VAL A 237 0.82 1.99 14.51
N TYR A 238 0.84 3.31 14.46
CA TYR A 238 0.94 4.15 15.65
C TYR A 238 -0.16 5.20 15.72
N ASN A 239 -0.68 5.41 16.92
CA ASN A 239 -1.56 6.53 17.28
C ASN A 239 -2.74 6.71 16.31
N TRP A 240 -3.47 5.62 16.03
CA TRP A 240 -4.74 5.67 15.32
C TRP A 240 -5.82 6.40 16.14
N GLY A 241 -6.85 6.91 15.48
CA GLY A 241 -8.00 7.50 16.16
C GLY A 241 -9.07 6.46 16.48
N SER A 242 -10.04 6.34 15.59
CA SER A 242 -11.19 5.45 15.78
C SER A 242 -10.90 3.98 15.46
N ASN A 243 -10.00 3.68 14.52
CA ASN A 243 -9.68 2.30 14.16
C ASN A 243 -8.27 2.17 13.53
N HIS A 244 -7.67 0.99 13.70
CA HIS A 244 -6.44 0.64 12.97
C HIS A 244 -6.75 -0.26 11.76
N THR A 245 -6.29 -1.51 11.71
CA THR A 245 -6.48 -2.42 10.57
C THR A 245 -7.89 -3.03 10.57
N TYR A 246 -8.61 -2.91 9.45
CA TYR A 246 -9.97 -3.46 9.34
C TYR A 246 -10.39 -3.72 7.88
N GLY A 247 -11.52 -4.42 7.70
CA GLY A 247 -12.10 -4.73 6.40
C GLY A 247 -11.86 -6.16 5.96
N GLY A 248 -11.47 -6.37 4.73
CA GLY A 248 -11.02 -7.64 4.20
C GLY A 248 -12.10 -8.56 3.66
N GLU A 249 -13.33 -8.10 3.53
CA GLU A 249 -14.49 -8.89 3.13
C GLU A 249 -14.18 -9.89 2.01
N ASN A 250 -14.33 -11.17 2.30
CA ASN A 250 -14.09 -12.29 1.36
C ASN A 250 -12.73 -12.23 0.62
N GLY A 251 -11.68 -11.78 1.32
CA GLY A 251 -10.33 -11.68 0.77
C GLY A 251 -9.34 -12.65 1.41
N TRP A 252 -8.07 -12.56 1.04
CA TRP A 252 -6.99 -13.44 1.50
C TRP A 252 -5.79 -12.61 1.92
N PHE A 253 -5.36 -12.76 3.20
CA PHE A 253 -4.35 -11.88 3.78
C PHE A 253 -3.33 -12.64 4.63
N ASN A 254 -2.05 -12.34 4.42
CA ASN A 254 -1.02 -12.57 5.42
C ASN A 254 -0.91 -11.33 6.32
N ILE A 255 -1.06 -11.50 7.61
CA ILE A 255 -0.93 -10.44 8.63
C ILE A 255 0.22 -10.86 9.54
N VAL A 256 1.44 -10.45 9.21
CA VAL A 256 2.66 -11.05 9.78
C VAL A 256 3.60 -9.99 10.35
N ASN A 257 4.07 -10.20 11.58
CA ASN A 257 5.07 -9.35 12.24
C ASN A 257 4.74 -7.86 12.26
N ASN A 258 3.46 -7.48 12.31
CA ASN A 258 3.08 -6.09 12.40
C ASN A 258 3.10 -5.62 13.86
N TYR A 259 3.45 -4.36 14.06
CA TYR A 259 3.58 -3.73 15.35
C TYR A 259 2.51 -2.65 15.54
N TYR A 260 1.62 -2.86 16.51
CA TYR A 260 0.54 -1.94 16.85
C TYR A 260 0.85 -1.23 18.17
N LYS A 261 1.05 0.09 18.10
CA LYS A 261 1.33 0.92 19.27
C LYS A 261 0.26 1.98 19.44
N PRO A 262 -0.63 1.87 20.45
CA PRO A 262 -1.55 2.94 20.78
C PRO A 262 -0.79 4.21 21.15
N GLY A 263 -1.38 5.35 20.82
CA GLY A 263 -0.89 6.68 21.20
C GLY A 263 -2.00 7.51 21.86
N PRO A 264 -1.75 8.80 22.09
CA PRO A 264 -2.71 9.66 22.80
C PRO A 264 -4.09 9.79 22.15
N ALA A 265 -4.19 9.59 20.83
CA ALA A 265 -5.44 9.67 20.09
C ALA A 265 -6.15 8.31 19.96
N SER A 266 -5.48 7.21 20.33
CA SER A 266 -5.96 5.86 20.02
C SER A 266 -7.18 5.48 20.86
N SER A 267 -8.25 5.06 20.16
CA SER A 267 -9.29 4.27 20.81
C SER A 267 -8.75 2.90 21.19
N ASP A 268 -9.30 2.35 22.27
CA ASP A 268 -8.96 1.01 22.71
C ASP A 268 -9.48 -0.03 21.72
N ARG A 269 -8.56 -0.84 21.16
CA ARG A 269 -8.87 -1.87 20.17
C ARG A 269 -8.08 -3.13 20.49
N LYS A 270 -8.76 -4.09 21.15
CA LYS A 270 -8.18 -5.36 21.58
C LYS A 270 -8.28 -6.40 20.45
N TYR A 271 -7.58 -6.16 19.35
CA TYR A 271 -7.48 -7.08 18.21
C TYR A 271 -6.34 -6.65 17.27
N PHE A 272 -5.91 -7.51 16.35
CA PHE A 272 -5.03 -7.14 15.24
C PHE A 272 -5.81 -6.65 14.02
N VAL A 273 -6.97 -7.23 13.77
CA VAL A 273 -7.82 -6.89 12.63
C VAL A 273 -9.28 -6.87 13.05
N ASP A 274 -10.02 -5.83 12.66
CA ASP A 274 -11.47 -5.80 12.65
C ASP A 274 -11.96 -6.35 11.29
N ALA A 275 -12.26 -7.64 11.25
CA ALA A 275 -12.57 -8.37 10.03
C ALA A 275 -14.04 -8.22 9.64
N TYR A 276 -14.30 -7.75 8.44
CA TYR A 276 -15.65 -7.58 7.91
C TYR A 276 -16.10 -8.81 7.12
N GLY A 277 -17.32 -9.29 7.38
CA GLY A 277 -17.90 -10.48 6.74
C GLY A 277 -18.86 -10.18 5.60
N SER A 278 -19.27 -8.93 5.46
CA SER A 278 -20.23 -8.52 4.42
C SER A 278 -20.11 -7.05 4.10
N TYR A 279 -20.62 -6.68 2.95
CA TYR A 279 -20.75 -5.28 2.56
C TYR A 279 -22.06 -5.03 1.82
N THR A 280 -22.50 -3.78 1.79
CA THR A 280 -23.70 -3.36 1.04
C THR A 280 -23.31 -2.42 -0.08
N LYS A 281 -23.81 -2.67 -1.28
CA LYS A 281 -23.63 -1.81 -2.45
C LYS A 281 -24.98 -1.63 -3.14
N ASP A 282 -25.35 -0.38 -3.40
CA ASP A 282 -26.60 -0.02 -4.11
C ASP A 282 -27.85 -0.71 -3.55
N GLY A 283 -27.93 -0.82 -2.22
CA GLY A 283 -29.02 -1.50 -1.51
C GLY A 283 -28.97 -3.03 -1.52
N THR A 284 -28.01 -3.62 -2.23
CA THR A 284 -27.80 -5.06 -2.24
C THR A 284 -26.77 -5.45 -1.19
N VAL A 285 -27.13 -6.41 -0.33
CA VAL A 285 -26.21 -6.99 0.66
C VAL A 285 -25.44 -8.13 0.01
N TYR A 286 -24.15 -7.99 -0.01
CA TYR A 286 -23.22 -9.06 -0.36
C TYR A 286 -22.73 -9.68 0.94
N ALA A 287 -23.50 -10.65 1.43
CA ALA A 287 -23.23 -11.33 2.68
C ALA A 287 -22.49 -12.61 2.36
N ASP A 288 -21.19 -12.56 2.45
CA ASP A 288 -20.55 -13.75 2.05
C ASP A 288 -19.63 -14.35 3.07
N ARG A 289 -18.51 -13.78 3.26
CA ARG A 289 -17.48 -14.45 4.05
C ARG A 289 -16.58 -13.42 4.68
N TYR A 290 -16.14 -13.75 5.85
CA TYR A 290 -14.98 -13.10 6.43
C TYR A 290 -13.73 -13.42 5.60
N PRO A 291 -12.68 -12.58 5.72
CA PRO A 291 -11.41 -12.88 5.09
C PRO A 291 -10.80 -14.18 5.60
N GLU A 292 -10.07 -14.85 4.74
CA GLU A 292 -9.11 -15.88 5.13
C GLU A 292 -7.80 -15.18 5.49
N MET A 293 -7.27 -15.46 6.68
CA MET A 293 -6.06 -14.79 7.17
C MET A 293 -5.06 -15.79 7.73
N TYR A 294 -3.79 -15.52 7.52
CA TYR A 294 -2.69 -16.11 8.26
C TYR A 294 -2.11 -15.05 9.19
N LEU A 295 -2.16 -15.28 10.50
CA LEU A 295 -1.58 -14.42 11.52
C LEU A 295 -0.30 -15.04 12.06
N SER A 296 0.78 -14.26 12.15
CA SER A 296 2.01 -14.72 12.79
C SER A 296 2.86 -13.55 13.27
N GLY A 297 3.32 -13.61 14.52
CA GLY A 297 4.31 -12.70 15.07
C GLY A 297 3.85 -11.24 15.26
N ASN A 298 2.54 -10.97 15.20
CA ASN A 298 2.04 -9.61 15.41
C ASN A 298 2.13 -9.21 16.89
N LEU A 299 2.41 -7.95 17.17
CA LEU A 299 2.53 -7.42 18.51
C LEU A 299 1.68 -6.17 18.71
N HIS A 300 0.88 -6.16 19.78
CA HIS A 300 0.09 -5.01 20.20
C HIS A 300 0.52 -4.54 21.60
N THR A 301 1.17 -3.38 21.70
CA THR A 301 1.76 -2.95 22.99
C THR A 301 0.73 -2.55 24.05
N GLY A 302 -0.50 -2.23 23.66
CA GLY A 302 -1.62 -1.98 24.57
C GLY A 302 -2.31 -3.24 25.06
N HIS A 303 -2.17 -4.36 24.34
CA HIS A 303 -2.81 -5.64 24.61
C HIS A 303 -1.84 -6.79 24.33
N GLN A 304 -0.94 -7.03 25.28
CA GLN A 304 0.11 -8.05 25.14
C GLN A 304 -0.40 -9.49 25.28
N ASP A 305 -1.66 -9.66 25.57
CA ASP A 305 -2.36 -10.95 25.64
C ASP A 305 -2.96 -11.40 24.30
N LEU A 306 -2.83 -10.58 23.26
CA LEU A 306 -3.17 -10.99 21.89
C LEU A 306 -2.13 -11.97 21.35
N ASP A 307 -2.61 -12.97 20.64
CA ASP A 307 -1.82 -14.04 20.04
C ASP A 307 -2.23 -14.27 18.57
N ASP A 308 -1.55 -15.16 17.89
CA ASP A 308 -1.81 -15.46 16.48
C ASP A 308 -3.00 -16.43 16.26
N THR A 309 -4.07 -16.23 17.04
CA THR A 309 -5.29 -17.04 16.98
C THR A 309 -6.51 -16.25 16.54
N PRO A 310 -7.61 -16.91 16.17
CA PRO A 310 -8.86 -16.22 15.82
C PRO A 310 -9.44 -15.33 16.92
N SER A 311 -9.06 -15.54 18.19
CA SER A 311 -9.49 -14.72 19.32
C SER A 311 -8.93 -13.31 19.28
N SER A 312 -7.83 -13.09 18.58
CA SER A 312 -7.18 -11.79 18.38
C SER A 312 -7.69 -11.04 17.12
N VAL A 313 -8.75 -11.55 16.52
CA VAL A 313 -9.48 -10.89 15.44
C VAL A 313 -10.87 -10.50 15.92
N TYR A 314 -11.26 -9.25 15.72
CA TYR A 314 -12.63 -8.82 15.96
C TYR A 314 -13.48 -9.11 14.73
N TRP A 315 -14.48 -9.99 14.90
CA TRP A 315 -15.37 -10.38 13.82
C TRP A 315 -16.53 -9.40 13.79
N HIS A 316 -16.48 -8.47 12.86
CA HIS A 316 -17.38 -7.33 12.80
C HIS A 316 -18.85 -7.75 12.69
N ASN A 317 -19.71 -7.02 13.41
CA ASN A 317 -21.15 -7.29 13.59
C ASN A 317 -21.53 -8.38 14.59
N GLY A 318 -20.62 -8.81 15.45
CA GLY A 318 -20.92 -9.46 16.72
C GLY A 318 -21.80 -10.70 16.69
N GLN A 319 -22.05 -11.25 15.52
CA GLN A 319 -22.72 -12.52 15.43
C GLN A 319 -21.80 -13.58 15.97
N SER A 320 -22.30 -14.45 16.83
CA SER A 320 -21.52 -15.56 17.36
C SER A 320 -21.12 -16.49 16.23
N TYR A 321 -20.03 -16.15 15.57
CA TYR A 321 -19.39 -17.02 14.60
C TYR A 321 -18.64 -18.15 15.31
N GLY A 322 -19.29 -18.77 16.28
CA GLY A 322 -18.75 -19.87 17.09
C GLY A 322 -18.26 -21.07 16.27
N ASN A 323 -18.39 -21.01 14.95
CA ASN A 323 -17.90 -22.01 14.03
C ASN A 323 -16.85 -21.47 13.03
N TYR A 324 -16.44 -20.21 13.13
CA TYR A 324 -15.42 -19.62 12.26
C TYR A 324 -13.99 -19.78 12.76
N ASN A 325 -13.72 -20.81 13.57
CA ASN A 325 -12.35 -21.34 13.77
C ASN A 325 -11.66 -21.73 12.45
N MET A 326 -12.35 -21.56 11.34
CA MET A 326 -11.88 -21.87 10.00
C MET A 326 -11.14 -20.71 9.31
N LEU A 327 -11.09 -19.55 9.91
CA LEU A 327 -10.68 -18.35 9.19
C LEU A 327 -9.19 -18.10 9.23
N LEU A 328 -8.50 -18.75 10.16
CA LEU A 328 -7.07 -18.97 10.02
C LEU A 328 -6.84 -20.30 9.31
N LYS A 329 -7.21 -20.37 8.05
CA LYS A 329 -7.13 -21.62 7.29
C LYS A 329 -5.71 -22.07 7.00
N ALA A 330 -4.76 -21.17 7.07
CA ALA A 330 -3.41 -21.50 6.70
C ALA A 330 -2.57 -21.74 7.93
N ALA A 331 -2.20 -22.97 8.17
CA ALA A 331 -1.06 -23.30 9.01
C ALA A 331 0.27 -22.78 8.41
N LEU A 332 0.22 -22.30 7.17
CA LEU A 332 1.32 -21.75 6.39
C LEU A 332 0.85 -20.43 5.74
N PRO A 333 1.77 -19.51 5.40
CA PRO A 333 1.45 -18.32 4.64
C PRO A 333 0.62 -18.66 3.39
N LEU A 334 -0.31 -17.77 3.03
CA LEU A 334 -1.08 -17.91 1.81
C LEU A 334 -0.13 -17.80 0.62
N GLU A 335 -0.22 -18.76 -0.28
CA GLU A 335 0.57 -18.76 -1.51
C GLU A 335 -0.03 -17.82 -2.55
N GLY A 336 0.81 -17.24 -3.40
CA GLY A 336 0.38 -16.53 -4.59
C GLY A 336 -0.28 -17.46 -5.62
N PRO A 337 -0.93 -16.90 -6.65
CA PRO A 337 -1.58 -17.68 -7.69
C PRO A 337 -0.65 -18.62 -8.48
N SER A 338 0.66 -18.36 -8.44
CA SER A 338 1.70 -19.22 -9.02
C SER A 338 2.10 -20.39 -8.14
N GLY A 339 1.54 -20.52 -6.92
CA GLY A 339 2.00 -21.48 -5.91
C GLY A 339 3.32 -21.09 -5.27
N GLU A 340 3.78 -19.86 -5.53
CA GLU A 340 4.99 -19.30 -4.92
C GLU A 340 4.63 -18.58 -3.63
N ASP A 341 5.44 -18.81 -2.59
CA ASP A 341 5.34 -18.07 -1.35
C ASP A 341 5.55 -16.57 -1.62
N ILE A 342 4.53 -15.76 -1.33
CA ILE A 342 4.55 -14.34 -1.67
C ILE A 342 5.64 -13.61 -0.90
N TYR A 343 6.17 -14.12 0.14
CA TYR A 343 7.38 -13.60 0.78
C TYR A 343 7.92 -14.45 1.87
N THR A 344 9.20 -14.52 1.83
CA THR A 344 10.03 -14.41 3.01
C THR A 344 10.83 -13.11 2.96
N THR A 345 10.34 -12.03 3.53
CA THR A 345 11.26 -10.98 3.93
C THR A 345 12.02 -11.50 5.14
N THR A 346 13.30 -11.72 4.97
CA THR A 346 14.16 -12.32 5.98
C THR A 346 14.69 -11.31 7.01
N HIS A 347 14.16 -10.12 7.05
CA HIS A 347 14.61 -9.07 7.96
C HIS A 347 13.56 -8.80 9.05
N SER A 348 13.85 -9.31 10.21
CA SER A 348 13.21 -8.94 11.49
C SER A 348 13.68 -7.57 11.97
#